data_abc394a010afed3e7ac8ffa149419da1
#
_entry.id   abc394a010afed3e7ac8ffa149419da1
#
_cell.length_a   1.000
_cell.length_b   1.000
_cell.length_c   1.000
_cell.angle_alpha   90.00
_cell.angle_beta   90.00
_cell.angle_gamma   90.00
#
_symmetry.space_group_name_H-M   'P 1'
#
loop_
_entity.id
_entity.type
_entity.pdbx_description
1 polymer ?
#
loop_
_entity_poly.entity_id
_entity_poly.type
_entity_poly.pdbx_seq_one_letter_code
_entity_poly.pdbx_strand_id
1 'polypeptide(L)'
;MTLSYKQSGVDIDTANQTKREMAEILESNNARVLNKVGAFASLFDGAFPEYRKPILVFKTEEPGSKQLLAFKHGSVQTICEDLINHLVNDAIVMGAKPLSVQDCIVCGKLEKDVVLKIVSSIAAACKENGAVLTGGETSEQPGVVSAGTYILTASIAGVVEKDRIIDGARIHAGDAIIALASSGVHTNGFSLIRKIMEDLPAILKEEVGGKSFMDAILTPHRAYYNTVKDLFESPGLTGLAHITGGGIKENLNRILPANLDAHIDLSKIRILPIFKTLKKFGGLEDADMLRTFNMGAGMLAVVRPEFVDEAMAHVKAQGVEAYEIGTIVEGNKTVEFTGQLQWL
;
A
#
# COMPACT_ATOMS: atom_id res chain seq x y z
N MET A 1 -12.14 21.47 -43.94
CA MET A 1 -11.23 21.43 -42.73
C MET A 1 -10.62 20.05 -42.72
N THR A 2 -9.29 19.97 -42.69
CA THR A 2 -8.61 18.67 -42.55
C THR A 2 -8.48 18.39 -41.07
N LEU A 3 -9.18 17.37 -40.57
CA LEU A 3 -9.07 16.93 -39.18
C LEU A 3 -7.68 16.34 -38.94
N SER A 4 -7.04 16.67 -37.84
CA SER A 4 -5.78 16.09 -37.38
C SER A 4 -5.98 15.40 -36.01
N TYR A 5 -5.10 14.47 -35.70
CA TYR A 5 -5.14 13.74 -34.42
C TYR A 5 -4.97 14.71 -33.22
N LYS A 6 -4.16 15.76 -33.40
CA LYS A 6 -4.01 16.86 -32.41
C LYS A 6 -5.32 17.62 -32.18
N GLN A 7 -6.14 17.83 -33.23
CA GLN A 7 -7.45 18.47 -33.10
C GLN A 7 -8.50 17.56 -32.43
N SER A 8 -8.27 16.26 -32.38
CA SER A 8 -9.10 15.31 -31.62
C SER A 8 -8.70 15.21 -30.14
N GLY A 9 -7.66 15.96 -29.71
CA GLY A 9 -7.24 16.05 -28.32
C GLY A 9 -5.99 15.25 -27.95
N VAL A 10 -5.33 14.56 -28.93
CA VAL A 10 -4.10 13.77 -28.69
C VAL A 10 -2.91 14.41 -29.40
N ASP A 11 -1.90 14.83 -28.62
CA ASP A 11 -0.64 15.43 -29.14
C ASP A 11 0.49 14.38 -29.16
N ILE A 12 0.68 13.75 -30.33
CA ILE A 12 1.71 12.71 -30.54
C ILE A 12 3.13 13.26 -30.30
N ASP A 13 3.40 14.51 -30.66
CA ASP A 13 4.75 15.09 -30.50
C ASP A 13 5.10 15.24 -29.02
N THR A 14 4.19 15.77 -28.22
CA THR A 14 4.33 15.85 -26.76
C THR A 14 4.45 14.44 -26.13
N ALA A 15 3.64 13.49 -26.58
CA ALA A 15 3.73 12.11 -26.10
C ALA A 15 5.10 11.47 -26.42
N ASN A 16 5.62 11.66 -27.64
CA ASN A 16 6.93 11.11 -28.05
C ASN A 16 8.09 11.78 -27.29
N GLN A 17 8.02 13.08 -27.02
CA GLN A 17 9.01 13.75 -26.20
C GLN A 17 8.98 13.24 -24.77
N THR A 18 7.80 13.13 -24.16
CA THR A 18 7.61 12.58 -22.82
C THR A 18 8.18 11.16 -22.72
N LYS A 19 7.91 10.29 -23.68
CA LYS A 19 8.45 8.91 -23.74
C LYS A 19 9.97 8.85 -23.75
N ARG A 20 10.64 9.77 -24.46
CA ARG A 20 12.12 9.84 -24.49
C ARG A 20 12.69 10.20 -23.11
N GLU A 21 12.10 11.20 -22.44
CA GLU A 21 12.53 11.62 -21.11
C GLU A 21 12.19 10.56 -20.04
N MET A 22 11.05 9.89 -20.17
CA MET A 22 10.74 8.73 -19.32
C MET A 22 11.77 7.60 -19.46
N ALA A 23 12.29 7.36 -20.67
CA ALA A 23 13.30 6.32 -20.89
C ALA A 23 14.57 6.57 -20.07
N GLU A 24 14.99 7.81 -19.90
CA GLU A 24 16.13 8.18 -19.05
C GLU A 24 15.85 7.93 -17.55
N ILE A 25 14.63 8.22 -17.09
CA ILE A 25 14.19 7.96 -15.71
C ILE A 25 14.12 6.45 -15.40
N LEU A 26 13.67 5.68 -16.39
CA LEU A 26 13.47 4.24 -16.26
C LEU A 26 14.76 3.44 -16.53
N GLU A 27 15.83 4.09 -16.94
CA GLU A 27 17.12 3.42 -17.12
C GLU A 27 17.57 2.83 -15.79
N SER A 28 17.64 1.50 -15.74
CA SER A 28 17.94 0.75 -14.53
C SER A 28 19.26 0.01 -14.64
N ASN A 29 20.06 0.08 -13.59
CA ASN A 29 21.26 -0.75 -13.43
C ASN A 29 20.94 -2.14 -12.85
N ASN A 30 19.68 -2.55 -12.78
CA ASN A 30 19.29 -3.86 -12.31
C ASN A 30 19.66 -4.92 -13.35
N ALA A 31 20.58 -5.81 -13.01
CA ALA A 31 21.10 -6.83 -13.92
C ALA A 31 20.04 -7.82 -14.45
N ARG A 32 18.88 -7.90 -13.79
CA ARG A 32 17.75 -8.73 -14.24
C ARG A 32 16.92 -8.08 -15.34
N VAL A 33 17.04 -6.77 -15.57
CA VAL A 33 16.36 -6.08 -16.67
C VAL A 33 17.21 -6.21 -17.93
N LEU A 34 16.75 -7.01 -18.90
CA LEU A 34 17.55 -7.44 -20.06
C LEU A 34 17.39 -6.54 -21.28
N ASN A 35 16.41 -5.68 -21.33
CA ASN A 35 16.18 -4.79 -22.45
C ASN A 35 16.06 -3.31 -22.04
N LYS A 36 16.29 -2.43 -23.00
CA LYS A 36 16.09 -0.99 -22.79
C LYS A 36 14.63 -0.63 -22.77
N VAL A 37 14.29 0.46 -22.11
CA VAL A 37 12.97 1.07 -22.12
C VAL A 37 12.56 1.47 -23.55
N GLY A 38 11.29 1.31 -23.88
CA GLY A 38 10.74 1.62 -25.20
C GLY A 38 10.54 0.40 -26.13
N ALA A 39 10.90 -0.80 -25.68
CA ALA A 39 10.46 -2.05 -26.33
C ALA A 39 8.97 -2.31 -26.05
N PHE A 40 8.34 -3.17 -26.85
CA PHE A 40 6.91 -3.54 -26.65
C PHE A 40 6.63 -4.21 -25.29
N ALA A 41 7.61 -4.87 -24.72
CA ALA A 41 7.50 -5.53 -23.43
C ALA A 41 8.84 -5.48 -22.69
N SER A 42 8.79 -5.52 -21.37
CA SER A 42 9.98 -5.63 -20.53
C SER A 42 10.45 -7.08 -20.47
N LEU A 43 11.74 -7.30 -20.62
CA LEU A 43 12.39 -8.58 -20.42
C LEU A 43 13.06 -8.59 -19.05
N PHE A 44 12.66 -9.52 -18.20
CA PHE A 44 13.20 -9.69 -16.87
C PHE A 44 13.75 -11.12 -16.71
N ASP A 45 15.00 -11.23 -16.22
CA ASP A 45 15.64 -12.53 -16.03
C ASP A 45 14.90 -13.32 -14.94
N GLY A 46 14.28 -14.41 -15.33
CA GLY A 46 13.53 -15.32 -14.49
C GLY A 46 14.38 -16.45 -13.87
N ALA A 47 15.70 -16.41 -14.00
CA ALA A 47 16.58 -17.35 -13.31
C ALA A 47 16.75 -16.92 -11.84
N PHE A 48 16.45 -17.80 -10.92
CA PHE A 48 16.55 -17.56 -9.47
C PHE A 48 17.45 -18.66 -8.84
N PRO A 49 18.78 -18.64 -9.08
CA PRO A 49 19.69 -19.68 -8.59
C PRO A 49 19.79 -19.73 -7.06
N GLU A 50 19.43 -18.62 -6.39
CA GLU A 50 19.38 -18.53 -4.93
C GLU A 50 18.16 -19.22 -4.31
N TYR A 51 17.15 -19.59 -5.13
CA TYR A 51 15.94 -20.32 -4.70
C TYR A 51 16.00 -21.77 -5.19
N ARG A 52 15.61 -22.71 -4.33
CA ARG A 52 15.48 -24.12 -4.70
C ARG A 52 14.20 -24.38 -5.50
N LYS A 53 13.10 -23.73 -5.10
CA LYS A 53 11.79 -23.83 -5.73
C LYS A 53 11.09 -22.47 -5.71
N PRO A 54 11.48 -21.56 -6.60
CA PRO A 54 10.92 -20.22 -6.65
C PRO A 54 9.44 -20.24 -7.01
N ILE A 55 8.64 -19.49 -6.27
CA ILE A 55 7.22 -19.21 -6.56
C ILE A 55 7.08 -17.73 -6.85
N LEU A 56 6.46 -17.38 -7.96
CA LEU A 56 6.17 -15.99 -8.30
C LEU A 56 4.90 -15.54 -7.60
N VAL A 57 4.93 -14.31 -7.10
CA VAL A 57 3.80 -13.64 -6.47
C VAL A 57 3.43 -12.44 -7.32
N PHE A 58 2.15 -12.33 -7.70
CA PHE A 58 1.63 -11.23 -8.50
C PHE A 58 0.54 -10.48 -7.74
N LYS A 59 0.55 -9.17 -7.87
CA LYS A 59 -0.49 -8.29 -7.35
C LYS A 59 -0.69 -7.10 -8.28
N THR A 60 -1.91 -6.61 -8.37
CA THR A 60 -2.26 -5.33 -9.03
C THR A 60 -3.04 -4.50 -8.04
N GLU A 61 -2.74 -3.19 -7.99
CA GLU A 61 -3.36 -2.27 -7.05
C GLU A 61 -3.50 -0.85 -7.63
N GLU A 62 -4.32 -0.04 -6.99
CA GLU A 62 -4.51 1.40 -7.23
C GLU A 62 -4.52 2.17 -5.89
N PRO A 63 -4.20 3.47 -5.87
CA PRO A 63 -4.22 4.26 -4.63
C PRO A 63 -5.63 4.72 -4.22
N GLY A 64 -6.67 4.21 -4.85
CA GLY A 64 -8.05 4.55 -4.58
C GLY A 64 -8.41 6.03 -4.83
N SER A 65 -9.53 6.48 -4.27
CA SER A 65 -10.00 7.85 -4.46
C SER A 65 -9.17 8.92 -3.74
N LYS A 66 -8.13 8.55 -2.97
CA LYS A 66 -7.11 9.46 -2.43
C LYS A 66 -6.42 10.24 -3.55
N GLN A 67 -6.22 9.61 -4.72
CA GLN A 67 -5.59 10.25 -5.88
C GLN A 67 -6.28 11.55 -6.32
N LEU A 68 -7.61 11.65 -6.21
CA LEU A 68 -8.34 12.87 -6.54
C LEU A 68 -7.92 14.07 -5.67
N LEU A 69 -7.75 13.83 -4.36
CA LEU A 69 -7.31 14.85 -3.42
C LEU A 69 -5.82 15.17 -3.62
N ALA A 70 -5.00 14.15 -3.82
CA ALA A 70 -3.56 14.32 -3.99
C ALA A 70 -3.22 15.15 -5.23
N PHE A 71 -3.81 14.85 -6.40
CA PHE A 71 -3.60 15.66 -7.60
C PHE A 71 -4.13 17.09 -7.44
N LYS A 72 -5.34 17.25 -6.87
CA LYS A 72 -5.89 18.58 -6.59
C LYS A 72 -5.03 19.41 -5.64
N HIS A 73 -4.33 18.75 -4.72
CA HIS A 73 -3.45 19.41 -3.72
C HIS A 73 -1.99 19.49 -4.19
N GLY A 74 -1.66 19.02 -5.38
CA GLY A 74 -0.29 19.01 -5.91
C GLY A 74 0.64 17.97 -5.29
N SER A 75 0.10 17.02 -4.53
CA SER A 75 0.85 15.95 -3.83
C SER A 75 1.10 14.74 -4.73
N VAL A 76 1.67 14.96 -5.92
CA VAL A 76 1.91 13.91 -6.93
C VAL A 76 2.86 12.83 -6.42
N GLN A 77 3.94 13.24 -5.72
CA GLN A 77 4.90 12.28 -5.18
C GLN A 77 4.24 11.35 -4.16
N THR A 78 3.48 11.89 -3.21
CA THR A 78 2.89 11.11 -2.13
C THR A 78 1.89 10.07 -2.64
N ILE A 79 1.10 10.37 -3.69
CA ILE A 79 0.16 9.40 -4.24
C ILE A 79 0.86 8.27 -5.01
N CYS A 80 2.04 8.54 -5.58
CA CYS A 80 2.87 7.51 -6.20
C CYS A 80 3.52 6.61 -5.14
N GLU A 81 3.98 7.18 -4.03
CA GLU A 81 4.43 6.41 -2.85
C GLU A 81 3.29 5.56 -2.28
N ASP A 82 2.08 6.11 -2.17
CA ASP A 82 0.89 5.37 -1.75
C ASP A 82 0.64 4.13 -2.62
N LEU A 83 0.66 4.32 -3.94
CA LEU A 83 0.43 3.23 -4.91
C LEU A 83 1.45 2.11 -4.73
N ILE A 84 2.73 2.45 -4.71
CA ILE A 84 3.80 1.44 -4.65
C ILE A 84 3.89 0.79 -3.27
N ASN A 85 3.76 1.55 -2.20
CA ASN A 85 3.82 1.01 -0.84
C ASN A 85 2.62 0.09 -0.57
N HIS A 86 1.41 0.45 -1.01
CA HIS A 86 0.25 -0.44 -0.92
C HIS A 86 0.48 -1.74 -1.70
N LEU A 87 0.88 -1.62 -2.97
CA LEU A 87 1.16 -2.74 -3.87
C LEU A 87 2.20 -3.71 -3.30
N VAL A 88 3.32 -3.17 -2.80
CA VAL A 88 4.40 -3.96 -2.20
C VAL A 88 3.93 -4.62 -0.90
N ASN A 89 3.23 -3.88 -0.03
CA ASN A 89 2.72 -4.44 1.23
C ASN A 89 1.81 -5.65 1.02
N ASP A 90 1.00 -5.64 -0.03
CA ASP A 90 0.14 -6.79 -0.39
C ASP A 90 0.94 -8.00 -0.91
N ALA A 91 2.07 -7.77 -1.56
CA ALA A 91 2.93 -8.86 -2.04
C ALA A 91 3.77 -9.46 -0.91
N ILE A 92 4.30 -8.63 -0.02
CA ILE A 92 5.23 -9.08 1.03
C ILE A 92 4.55 -9.85 2.17
N VAL A 93 3.23 -9.71 2.36
CA VAL A 93 2.52 -10.55 3.36
C VAL A 93 2.56 -12.03 3.03
N MET A 94 2.90 -12.38 1.78
CA MET A 94 3.17 -13.76 1.34
C MET A 94 4.64 -14.18 1.57
N GLY A 95 5.49 -13.34 2.18
CA GLY A 95 6.93 -13.55 2.32
C GLY A 95 7.72 -13.27 1.04
N ALA A 96 7.13 -12.57 0.08
CA ALA A 96 7.76 -12.34 -1.22
C ALA A 96 8.80 -11.21 -1.19
N LYS A 97 9.92 -11.42 -1.89
CA LYS A 97 10.86 -10.38 -2.27
C LYS A 97 10.29 -9.64 -3.49
N PRO A 98 10.09 -8.32 -3.44
CA PRO A 98 9.72 -7.51 -4.60
C PRO A 98 10.75 -7.61 -5.73
N LEU A 99 10.31 -7.64 -6.98
CA LEU A 99 11.20 -7.75 -8.14
C LEU A 99 10.96 -6.63 -9.15
N SER A 100 9.82 -6.67 -9.82
CA SER A 100 9.50 -5.82 -10.97
C SER A 100 8.11 -5.23 -10.82
N VAL A 101 7.99 -3.95 -11.14
CA VAL A 101 6.73 -3.21 -11.17
C VAL A 101 6.48 -2.71 -12.59
N GLN A 102 5.23 -2.73 -12.99
CA GLN A 102 4.72 -2.06 -14.19
C GLN A 102 3.55 -1.17 -13.79
N ASP A 103 3.53 0.06 -14.29
CA ASP A 103 2.49 1.04 -14.01
C ASP A 103 1.52 1.21 -15.19
N CYS A 104 0.38 1.82 -14.91
CA CYS A 104 -0.52 2.33 -15.93
C CYS A 104 -1.02 3.71 -15.50
N ILE A 105 -0.79 4.69 -16.36
CA ILE A 105 -1.21 6.08 -16.18
C ILE A 105 -2.26 6.38 -17.24
N VAL A 106 -3.51 6.61 -16.82
CA VAL A 106 -4.59 7.06 -17.70
C VAL A 106 -4.92 8.51 -17.37
N CYS A 107 -4.93 9.39 -18.37
CA CYS A 107 -5.25 10.79 -18.18
C CYS A 107 -6.18 11.35 -19.26
N GLY A 108 -6.90 12.41 -18.93
CA GLY A 108 -7.77 13.10 -19.90
C GLY A 108 -6.99 14.01 -20.87
N LYS A 109 -5.86 14.54 -20.37
CA LYS A 109 -4.87 15.30 -21.14
C LYS A 109 -3.48 15.01 -20.60
N LEU A 110 -2.55 14.70 -21.48
CA LEU A 110 -1.16 14.46 -21.12
C LEU A 110 -0.45 15.79 -20.85
N GLU A 111 -0.11 16.02 -19.59
CA GLU A 111 0.74 17.13 -19.14
C GLU A 111 2.12 16.58 -18.84
N LYS A 112 3.08 16.87 -19.72
CA LYS A 112 4.43 16.29 -19.70
C LYS A 112 5.05 16.30 -18.31
N ASP A 113 5.08 17.46 -17.65
CA ASP A 113 5.77 17.63 -16.37
C ASP A 113 5.12 16.81 -15.24
N VAL A 114 3.78 16.66 -15.29
CA VAL A 114 3.03 15.84 -14.35
C VAL A 114 3.35 14.36 -14.56
N VAL A 115 3.34 13.89 -15.81
CA VAL A 115 3.64 12.48 -16.14
C VAL A 115 5.09 12.14 -15.78
N LEU A 116 6.05 12.99 -16.07
CA LEU A 116 7.46 12.78 -15.68
C LEU A 116 7.60 12.72 -14.14
N LYS A 117 6.91 13.59 -13.41
CA LYS A 117 6.88 13.55 -11.95
C LYS A 117 6.25 12.26 -11.42
N ILE A 118 5.16 11.78 -12.03
CA ILE A 118 4.53 10.50 -11.65
C ILE A 118 5.55 9.37 -11.84
N VAL A 119 6.13 9.21 -13.04
CA VAL A 119 7.05 8.10 -13.36
C VAL A 119 8.29 8.14 -12.47
N SER A 120 8.89 9.32 -12.26
CA SER A 120 10.06 9.46 -11.38
C SER A 120 9.74 9.11 -9.93
N SER A 121 8.56 9.50 -9.43
CA SER A 121 8.12 9.18 -8.06
C SER A 121 7.83 7.70 -7.88
N ILE A 122 7.17 7.06 -8.87
CA ILE A 122 6.95 5.60 -8.89
C ILE A 122 8.29 4.85 -8.90
N ALA A 123 9.23 5.25 -9.77
CA ALA A 123 10.55 4.63 -9.85
C ALA A 123 11.33 4.75 -8.53
N ALA A 124 11.28 5.91 -7.89
CA ALA A 124 11.89 6.14 -6.58
C ALA A 124 11.28 5.22 -5.50
N ALA A 125 9.94 5.17 -5.41
CA ALA A 125 9.25 4.33 -4.44
C ALA A 125 9.50 2.83 -4.70
N CYS A 126 9.59 2.39 -5.96
CA CYS A 126 10.01 1.02 -6.29
C CYS A 126 11.41 0.71 -5.76
N LYS A 127 12.37 1.60 -6.00
CA LYS A 127 13.76 1.45 -5.54
C LYS A 127 13.86 1.36 -4.01
N GLU A 128 13.12 2.18 -3.28
CA GLU A 128 13.06 2.14 -1.81
C GLU A 128 12.54 0.81 -1.28
N ASN A 129 11.63 0.18 -2.03
CA ASN A 129 11.05 -1.12 -1.72
C ASN A 129 11.81 -2.30 -2.35
N GLY A 130 13.01 -2.10 -2.89
CA GLY A 130 13.83 -3.17 -3.46
C GLY A 130 13.31 -3.74 -4.80
N ALA A 131 12.35 -3.06 -5.43
CA ALA A 131 11.83 -3.37 -6.76
C ALA A 131 12.40 -2.45 -7.84
N VAL A 132 12.15 -2.77 -9.10
CA VAL A 132 12.47 -1.90 -10.23
C VAL A 132 11.22 -1.63 -11.06
N LEU A 133 10.99 -0.37 -11.44
CA LEU A 133 9.99 -0.03 -12.44
C LEU A 133 10.54 -0.42 -13.83
N THR A 134 9.95 -1.42 -14.45
CA THR A 134 10.46 -2.00 -15.70
C THR A 134 9.76 -1.46 -16.95
N GLY A 135 8.66 -0.75 -16.78
CA GLY A 135 7.85 -0.19 -17.84
C GLY A 135 6.41 -0.03 -17.39
N GLY A 136 5.55 0.23 -18.34
CA GLY A 136 4.12 0.44 -18.08
C GLY A 136 3.41 1.00 -19.31
N GLU A 137 2.26 1.64 -19.10
CA GLU A 137 1.44 2.26 -20.13
C GLU A 137 1.09 3.70 -19.72
N THR A 138 1.13 4.61 -20.69
CA THR A 138 0.61 5.98 -20.52
C THR A 138 -0.40 6.25 -21.62
N SER A 139 -1.67 6.43 -21.24
CA SER A 139 -2.79 6.60 -22.15
C SER A 139 -3.49 7.94 -21.96
N GLU A 140 -3.53 8.74 -23.03
CA GLU A 140 -4.34 9.97 -23.08
C GLU A 140 -5.71 9.61 -23.67
N GLN A 141 -6.77 9.88 -22.90
CA GLN A 141 -8.15 9.48 -23.24
C GLN A 141 -9.11 10.69 -23.14
N PRO A 142 -9.03 11.64 -24.09
CA PRO A 142 -9.92 12.81 -24.10
C PRO A 142 -11.37 12.37 -24.31
N GLY A 143 -12.27 12.94 -23.49
CA GLY A 143 -13.70 12.60 -23.52
C GLY A 143 -14.10 11.37 -22.70
N VAL A 144 -13.15 10.52 -22.31
CA VAL A 144 -13.35 9.40 -21.36
C VAL A 144 -12.96 9.85 -19.95
N VAL A 145 -11.81 10.50 -19.82
CA VAL A 145 -11.32 11.08 -18.58
C VAL A 145 -11.26 12.60 -18.72
N SER A 146 -11.61 13.33 -17.69
CA SER A 146 -11.54 14.81 -17.70
C SER A 146 -10.09 15.29 -17.69
N ALA A 147 -9.82 16.41 -18.39
CA ALA A 147 -8.50 17.05 -18.35
C ALA A 147 -8.11 17.39 -16.89
N GLY A 148 -6.83 17.20 -16.55
CA GLY A 148 -6.31 17.37 -15.19
C GLY A 148 -6.58 16.18 -14.23
N THR A 149 -7.27 15.13 -14.72
CA THR A 149 -7.48 13.89 -13.97
C THR A 149 -6.47 12.84 -14.42
N TYR A 150 -5.83 12.20 -13.45
CA TYR A 150 -4.91 11.09 -13.61
C TYR A 150 -5.42 9.89 -12.80
N ILE A 151 -5.45 8.72 -13.42
CA ILE A 151 -5.78 7.44 -12.80
C ILE A 151 -4.54 6.57 -12.86
N LEU A 152 -4.07 6.15 -11.68
CA LEU A 152 -2.85 5.39 -11.52
C LEU A 152 -3.19 3.96 -11.09
N THR A 153 -2.56 2.99 -11.73
CA THR A 153 -2.54 1.58 -11.31
C THR A 153 -1.14 1.03 -11.47
N ALA A 154 -0.79 0.00 -10.73
CA ALA A 154 0.46 -0.71 -10.93
C ALA A 154 0.31 -2.21 -10.62
N SER A 155 1.18 -3.00 -11.24
CA SER A 155 1.29 -4.45 -11.01
C SER A 155 2.71 -4.78 -10.58
N ILE A 156 2.86 -5.73 -9.66
CA ILE A 156 4.14 -6.22 -9.17
C ILE A 156 4.29 -7.71 -9.42
N ALA A 157 5.50 -8.11 -9.75
CA ALA A 157 5.98 -9.48 -9.62
C ALA A 157 6.97 -9.54 -8.46
N GLY A 158 6.79 -10.50 -7.57
CA GLY A 158 7.70 -10.86 -6.49
C GLY A 158 8.07 -12.35 -6.56
N VAL A 159 9.02 -12.77 -5.73
CA VAL A 159 9.44 -14.18 -5.62
C VAL A 159 9.54 -14.60 -4.17
N VAL A 160 9.15 -15.83 -3.89
CA VAL A 160 9.30 -16.46 -2.57
C VAL A 160 9.73 -17.91 -2.74
N GLU A 161 10.55 -18.44 -1.82
CA GLU A 161 10.84 -19.88 -1.76
C GLU A 161 9.58 -20.64 -1.35
N LYS A 162 9.23 -21.74 -2.05
CA LYS A 162 7.98 -22.47 -1.82
C LYS A 162 7.75 -22.82 -0.33
N ASP A 163 8.79 -23.27 0.34
CA ASP A 163 8.69 -23.73 1.72
C ASP A 163 8.69 -22.56 2.75
N ARG A 164 8.79 -21.32 2.26
CA ARG A 164 8.81 -20.09 3.07
C ARG A 164 7.60 -19.18 2.81
N ILE A 165 6.62 -19.67 2.05
CA ILE A 165 5.38 -18.91 1.84
C ILE A 165 4.71 -18.64 3.19
N ILE A 166 4.33 -17.37 3.42
CA ILE A 166 3.57 -16.94 4.59
C ILE A 166 2.10 -16.90 4.22
N ASP A 167 1.41 -18.03 4.34
CA ASP A 167 -0.01 -18.20 3.96
C ASP A 167 -0.94 -18.42 5.17
N GLY A 168 -0.39 -18.33 6.38
CA GLY A 168 -1.11 -18.59 7.62
C GLY A 168 -1.18 -20.06 8.05
N ALA A 169 -0.74 -20.99 7.20
CA ALA A 169 -0.78 -22.43 7.55
C ALA A 169 0.05 -22.81 8.78
N ARG A 170 1.01 -21.95 9.15
CA ARG A 170 1.86 -22.13 10.34
C ARG A 170 1.31 -21.48 11.61
N ILE A 171 0.16 -20.81 11.54
CA ILE A 171 -0.50 -20.19 12.70
C ILE A 171 -1.05 -21.31 13.61
N HIS A 172 -0.87 -21.17 14.92
CA HIS A 172 -1.40 -22.07 15.92
C HIS A 172 -2.07 -21.31 17.08
N ALA A 173 -2.93 -21.98 17.81
CA ALA A 173 -3.46 -21.44 19.06
C ALA A 173 -2.32 -21.10 20.02
N GLY A 174 -2.41 -19.95 20.67
CA GLY A 174 -1.38 -19.39 21.53
C GLY A 174 -0.45 -18.39 20.83
N ASP A 175 -0.43 -18.31 19.48
CA ASP A 175 0.34 -17.30 18.78
C ASP A 175 -0.13 -15.87 19.15
N ALA A 176 0.79 -14.94 19.30
CA ALA A 176 0.50 -13.56 19.58
C ALA A 176 0.25 -12.75 18.30
N ILE A 177 -0.55 -11.70 18.38
CA ILE A 177 -0.83 -10.78 17.29
C ILE A 177 -0.22 -9.43 17.62
N ILE A 178 0.76 -9.00 16.81
CA ILE A 178 1.47 -7.73 16.94
C ILE A 178 0.96 -6.78 15.87
N ALA A 179 0.59 -5.56 16.26
CA ALA A 179 0.31 -4.46 15.35
C ALA A 179 1.59 -3.68 15.04
N LEU A 180 1.84 -3.43 13.77
CA LEU A 180 2.84 -2.49 13.28
C LEU A 180 2.13 -1.18 12.94
N ALA A 181 2.59 -0.08 13.51
CA ALA A 181 1.93 1.21 13.40
C ALA A 181 1.82 1.70 11.95
N SER A 182 0.65 2.22 11.59
CA SER A 182 0.46 2.95 10.33
C SER A 182 1.06 4.35 10.39
N SER A 183 1.23 4.99 9.22
CA SER A 183 1.64 6.40 9.12
C SER A 183 0.45 7.37 9.16
N GLY A 184 -0.77 6.86 9.08
CA GLY A 184 -2.00 7.63 8.97
C GLY A 184 -3.13 6.79 8.39
N VAL A 185 -3.98 7.43 7.59
CA VAL A 185 -5.15 6.80 6.95
C VAL A 185 -4.73 5.74 5.91
N HIS A 186 -3.53 5.85 5.36
CA HIS A 186 -3.06 5.09 4.20
C HIS A 186 -3.89 5.42 2.95
N THR A 187 -4.47 4.42 2.28
CA THR A 187 -5.20 4.59 1.01
C THR A 187 -6.68 4.23 1.09
N ASN A 188 -7.19 3.84 2.27
CA ASN A 188 -8.56 3.38 2.44
C ASN A 188 -9.44 4.40 3.14
N GLY A 189 -10.76 4.34 2.91
CA GLY A 189 -11.75 5.22 3.55
C GLY A 189 -11.87 6.62 2.91
N PHE A 190 -11.20 6.91 1.80
CA PHE A 190 -11.21 8.24 1.19
C PHE A 190 -12.55 8.66 0.60
N SER A 191 -13.44 7.76 0.24
CA SER A 191 -14.80 8.10 -0.15
C SER A 191 -15.55 8.75 1.02
N LEU A 192 -15.43 8.18 2.22
CA LEU A 192 -16.02 8.71 3.45
C LEU A 192 -15.35 10.03 3.86
N ILE A 193 -14.02 10.11 3.83
CA ILE A 193 -13.29 11.36 4.13
C ILE A 193 -13.72 12.50 3.21
N ARG A 194 -13.83 12.26 1.91
CA ARG A 194 -14.27 13.25 0.93
C ARG A 194 -15.72 13.71 1.20
N LYS A 195 -16.59 12.79 1.60
CA LYS A 195 -17.97 13.12 1.99
C LYS A 195 -18.01 13.98 3.25
N ILE A 196 -17.21 13.67 4.27
CA ILE A 196 -17.08 14.50 5.47
C ILE A 196 -16.56 15.89 5.12
N MET A 197 -15.55 16.01 4.25
CA MET A 197 -15.00 17.30 3.81
C MET A 197 -16.04 18.13 3.06
N GLU A 198 -16.89 17.50 2.26
CA GLU A 198 -17.97 18.15 1.50
C GLU A 198 -19.07 18.65 2.43
N ASP A 199 -19.56 17.82 3.32
CA ASP A 199 -20.68 18.13 4.21
C ASP A 199 -20.29 19.03 5.39
N LEU A 200 -19.04 18.90 5.86
CA LEU A 200 -18.51 19.56 7.05
C LEU A 200 -17.16 20.24 6.76
N PRO A 201 -17.13 21.27 5.89
CA PRO A 201 -15.87 21.87 5.42
C PRO A 201 -15.03 22.53 6.53
N ALA A 202 -15.60 22.71 7.73
CA ALA A 202 -14.86 23.19 8.90
C ALA A 202 -13.69 22.25 9.27
N ILE A 203 -13.76 20.94 8.95
CA ILE A 203 -12.70 19.97 9.18
C ILE A 203 -11.38 20.37 8.48
N LEU A 204 -11.45 21.08 7.36
CA LEU A 204 -10.27 21.55 6.62
C LEU A 204 -9.40 22.55 7.42
N LYS A 205 -9.94 23.13 8.49
CA LYS A 205 -9.24 24.08 9.38
C LYS A 205 -8.61 23.38 10.59
N GLU A 206 -8.85 22.08 10.77
CA GLU A 206 -8.31 21.34 11.92
C GLU A 206 -6.81 21.13 11.77
N GLU A 207 -6.14 21.18 12.89
CA GLU A 207 -4.75 20.74 13.05
C GLU A 207 -4.74 19.33 13.67
N VAL A 208 -4.01 18.41 13.04
CA VAL A 208 -3.98 17.00 13.41
C VAL A 208 -2.53 16.57 13.65
N GLY A 209 -2.15 16.39 14.91
CA GLY A 209 -0.79 15.96 15.24
C GLY A 209 0.30 16.92 14.75
N GLY A 210 0.05 18.23 14.79
CA GLY A 210 0.98 19.28 14.34
C GLY A 210 1.02 19.49 12.81
N LYS A 211 0.07 18.91 12.07
CA LYS A 211 -0.07 19.08 10.60
C LYS A 211 -1.44 19.64 10.27
N SER A 212 -1.58 20.30 9.11
CA SER A 212 -2.91 20.58 8.59
C SER A 212 -3.71 19.29 8.37
N PHE A 213 -5.03 19.36 8.42
CA PHE A 213 -5.88 18.20 8.13
C PHE A 213 -5.54 17.58 6.76
N MET A 214 -5.32 18.40 5.74
CA MET A 214 -4.97 17.93 4.40
C MET A 214 -3.62 17.17 4.39
N ASP A 215 -2.59 17.70 5.03
CA ASP A 215 -1.29 17.04 5.11
C ASP A 215 -1.38 15.74 5.93
N ALA A 216 -2.22 15.72 6.96
CA ALA A 216 -2.42 14.52 7.78
C ALA A 216 -3.10 13.39 6.97
N ILE A 217 -4.15 13.67 6.20
CA ILE A 217 -4.81 12.65 5.36
C ILE A 217 -3.97 12.26 4.14
N LEU A 218 -3.14 13.16 3.61
CA LEU A 218 -2.25 12.90 2.47
C LEU A 218 -0.91 12.30 2.88
N THR A 219 -0.66 12.07 4.19
CA THR A 219 0.56 11.36 4.61
C THR A 219 0.69 10.03 3.85
N PRO A 220 1.87 9.72 3.26
CA PRO A 220 2.06 8.52 2.46
C PRO A 220 1.79 7.23 3.24
N HIS A 221 1.28 6.23 2.54
CA HIS A 221 1.15 4.86 3.00
C HIS A 221 2.52 4.33 3.43
N ARG A 222 2.61 3.73 4.63
CA ARG A 222 3.88 3.20 5.12
C ARG A 222 4.33 1.99 4.31
N ALA A 223 5.59 1.99 3.88
CA ALA A 223 6.24 0.81 3.34
C ALA A 223 6.73 -0.09 4.49
N TYR A 224 6.34 -1.37 4.47
CA TYR A 224 6.74 -2.32 5.51
C TYR A 224 7.82 -3.31 5.06
N TYR A 225 8.16 -3.38 3.76
CA TYR A 225 9.11 -4.36 3.26
C TYR A 225 10.44 -4.37 4.03
N ASN A 226 11.09 -3.22 4.14
CA ASN A 226 12.36 -3.12 4.86
C ASN A 226 12.23 -3.38 6.37
N THR A 227 11.02 -3.20 6.92
CA THR A 227 10.73 -3.48 8.34
C THR A 227 10.60 -4.97 8.62
N VAL A 228 10.06 -5.77 7.67
CA VAL A 228 9.69 -7.16 7.96
C VAL A 228 10.49 -8.22 7.18
N LYS A 229 11.23 -7.84 6.12
CA LYS A 229 11.92 -8.79 5.23
C LYS A 229 12.89 -9.72 5.96
N ASP A 230 13.59 -9.22 6.96
CA ASP A 230 14.58 -10.00 7.71
C ASP A 230 13.92 -11.00 8.70
N LEU A 231 12.59 -10.85 8.93
CA LEU A 231 11.79 -11.78 9.72
C LEU A 231 11.23 -12.94 8.88
N PHE A 232 11.23 -12.86 7.54
CA PHE A 232 10.62 -13.89 6.67
C PHE A 232 11.21 -15.29 6.85
N GLU A 233 12.49 -15.36 7.21
CA GLU A 233 13.19 -16.61 7.43
C GLU A 233 13.01 -17.17 8.85
N SER A 234 12.45 -16.35 9.77
CA SER A 234 12.22 -16.78 11.14
C SER A 234 11.07 -17.79 11.23
N PRO A 235 11.24 -18.93 11.90
CA PRO A 235 10.15 -19.84 12.21
C PRO A 235 9.13 -19.22 13.18
N GLY A 236 9.52 -18.17 13.90
CA GLY A 236 8.67 -17.44 14.82
C GLY A 236 7.63 -16.54 14.14
N LEU A 237 7.84 -16.13 12.88
CA LEU A 237 6.83 -15.42 12.11
C LEU A 237 5.90 -16.42 11.42
N THR A 238 4.62 -16.44 11.80
CA THR A 238 3.65 -17.44 11.32
C THR A 238 2.60 -16.86 10.37
N GLY A 239 2.36 -15.54 10.41
CA GLY A 239 1.41 -14.87 9.52
C GLY A 239 1.67 -13.38 9.41
N LEU A 240 1.27 -12.78 8.29
CA LEU A 240 1.26 -11.33 8.06
C LEU A 240 -0.07 -10.93 7.42
N ALA A 241 -0.66 -9.82 7.87
CA ALA A 241 -1.88 -9.26 7.29
C ALA A 241 -1.73 -7.75 7.09
N HIS A 242 -1.89 -7.29 5.86
CA HIS A 242 -1.93 -5.86 5.53
C HIS A 242 -3.32 -5.30 5.81
N ILE A 243 -3.42 -4.24 6.61
CA ILE A 243 -4.71 -3.69 7.04
C ILE A 243 -5.17 -2.60 6.09
N THR A 244 -6.10 -2.97 5.24
CA THR A 244 -6.73 -2.15 4.21
C THR A 244 -8.23 -2.01 4.44
N GLY A 245 -9.05 -1.86 3.39
CA GLY A 245 -10.53 -1.87 3.48
C GLY A 245 -11.03 -3.12 4.18
N GLY A 246 -12.05 -2.97 5.04
CA GLY A 246 -12.51 -4.03 5.93
C GLY A 246 -11.84 -4.03 7.31
N GLY A 247 -10.77 -3.21 7.50
CA GLY A 247 -10.07 -3.03 8.76
C GLY A 247 -9.39 -4.31 9.27
N ILE A 248 -9.11 -4.37 10.56
CA ILE A 248 -8.43 -5.50 11.19
C ILE A 248 -9.22 -6.81 10.97
N LYS A 249 -10.54 -6.77 11.14
CA LYS A 249 -11.37 -7.97 11.13
C LYS A 249 -11.30 -8.74 9.82
N GLU A 250 -11.57 -8.06 8.71
CA GLU A 250 -11.64 -8.71 7.40
C GLU A 250 -10.27 -9.12 6.87
N ASN A 251 -9.21 -8.33 7.16
CA ASN A 251 -7.87 -8.62 6.64
C ASN A 251 -7.16 -9.72 7.45
N LEU A 252 -7.26 -9.72 8.78
CA LEU A 252 -6.71 -10.80 9.60
C LEU A 252 -7.40 -12.14 9.34
N ASN A 253 -8.72 -12.14 9.10
CA ASN A 253 -9.48 -13.34 8.78
C ASN A 253 -8.96 -14.08 7.54
N ARG A 254 -8.36 -13.38 6.57
CA ARG A 254 -7.84 -13.99 5.32
C ARG A 254 -6.76 -15.03 5.58
N ILE A 255 -5.97 -14.82 6.62
CA ILE A 255 -4.80 -15.68 6.92
C ILE A 255 -5.08 -16.71 8.01
N LEU A 256 -6.25 -16.67 8.66
CA LEU A 256 -6.58 -17.64 9.72
C LEU A 256 -6.86 -19.03 9.13
N PRO A 257 -6.29 -20.10 9.71
CA PRO A 257 -6.75 -21.47 9.52
C PRO A 257 -8.23 -21.66 9.91
N ALA A 258 -8.88 -22.66 9.33
CA ALA A 258 -10.31 -22.87 9.51
C ALA A 258 -10.75 -23.21 10.96
N ASN A 259 -9.83 -23.70 11.77
CA ASN A 259 -10.03 -24.12 13.17
C ASN A 259 -9.46 -23.12 14.19
N LEU A 260 -9.12 -21.90 13.78
CA LEU A 260 -8.53 -20.89 14.66
C LEU A 260 -9.32 -19.56 14.58
N ASP A 261 -9.45 -18.91 15.72
CA ASP A 261 -9.97 -17.56 15.85
C ASP A 261 -8.86 -16.59 16.29
N ALA A 262 -9.04 -15.31 16.00
CA ALA A 262 -8.20 -14.25 16.54
C ALA A 262 -9.00 -13.41 17.54
N HIS A 263 -8.51 -13.29 18.77
CA HIS A 263 -9.06 -12.40 19.79
C HIS A 263 -8.22 -11.12 19.85
N ILE A 264 -8.84 -9.98 19.54
CA ILE A 264 -8.22 -8.66 19.53
C ILE A 264 -8.76 -7.81 20.67
N ASP A 265 -7.87 -7.28 21.50
CA ASP A 265 -8.22 -6.33 22.56
C ASP A 265 -8.19 -4.90 21.99
N LEU A 266 -9.37 -4.31 21.79
CA LEU A 266 -9.53 -2.95 21.26
C LEU A 266 -8.91 -1.88 22.16
N SER A 267 -8.78 -2.14 23.46
CA SER A 267 -8.16 -1.19 24.40
C SER A 267 -6.65 -1.01 24.17
N LYS A 268 -6.02 -1.97 23.49
CA LYS A 268 -4.59 -1.93 23.10
C LYS A 268 -4.33 -1.19 21.78
N ILE A 269 -5.36 -0.89 20.98
CA ILE A 269 -5.19 -0.19 19.70
C ILE A 269 -4.77 1.25 19.96
N ARG A 270 -3.63 1.64 19.38
CA ARG A 270 -3.07 3.01 19.48
C ARG A 270 -3.65 3.89 18.38
N ILE A 271 -4.81 4.47 18.66
CA ILE A 271 -5.56 5.28 17.70
C ILE A 271 -4.80 6.57 17.36
N LEU A 272 -4.49 6.77 16.07
CA LEU A 272 -3.82 7.99 15.61
C LEU A 272 -4.76 9.20 15.67
N PRO A 273 -4.23 10.44 15.89
CA PRO A 273 -5.03 11.65 16.01
C PRO A 273 -6.00 11.89 14.85
N ILE A 274 -5.60 11.53 13.62
CA ILE A 274 -6.46 11.69 12.43
C ILE A 274 -7.79 10.94 12.56
N PHE A 275 -7.79 9.74 13.13
CA PHE A 275 -9.01 8.95 13.32
C PHE A 275 -9.95 9.55 14.37
N LYS A 276 -9.39 10.19 15.42
CA LYS A 276 -10.16 10.95 16.40
C LYS A 276 -10.87 12.13 15.75
N THR A 277 -10.16 12.86 14.88
CA THR A 277 -10.72 13.98 14.12
C THR A 277 -11.83 13.53 13.18
N LEU A 278 -11.60 12.46 12.40
CA LEU A 278 -12.61 11.92 11.48
C LEU A 278 -13.85 11.44 12.21
N LYS A 279 -13.69 10.71 13.33
CA LYS A 279 -14.81 10.26 14.17
C LYS A 279 -15.62 11.43 14.70
N LYS A 280 -14.94 12.43 15.29
CA LYS A 280 -15.58 13.63 15.87
C LYS A 280 -16.41 14.40 14.84
N PHE A 281 -15.82 14.69 13.68
CA PHE A 281 -16.50 15.45 12.64
C PHE A 281 -17.58 14.65 11.92
N GLY A 282 -17.30 13.40 11.57
CA GLY A 282 -18.24 12.54 10.87
C GLY A 282 -19.35 11.97 11.75
N GLY A 283 -19.26 12.11 13.08
CA GLY A 283 -20.21 11.46 14.00
C GLY A 283 -20.23 9.95 13.86
N LEU A 284 -19.05 9.34 13.55
CA LEU A 284 -18.98 7.93 13.15
C LEU A 284 -19.02 7.00 14.36
N GLU A 285 -19.74 5.91 14.21
CA GLU A 285 -19.74 4.82 15.20
C GLU A 285 -18.46 4.00 15.17
N ASP A 286 -18.09 3.38 16.29
CA ASP A 286 -16.87 2.57 16.39
C ASP A 286 -16.85 1.41 15.37
N ALA A 287 -18.01 0.83 15.08
CA ALA A 287 -18.13 -0.24 14.09
C ALA A 287 -17.76 0.23 12.67
N ASP A 288 -18.21 1.43 12.29
CA ASP A 288 -17.89 2.03 11.00
C ASP A 288 -16.40 2.41 10.92
N MET A 289 -15.85 2.95 12.01
CA MET A 289 -14.42 3.28 12.11
C MET A 289 -13.55 2.03 11.93
N LEU A 290 -13.86 0.95 12.66
CA LEU A 290 -13.13 -0.32 12.61
C LEU A 290 -13.21 -1.03 11.25
N ARG A 291 -14.32 -0.84 10.53
CA ARG A 291 -14.52 -1.44 9.21
C ARG A 291 -13.87 -0.63 8.08
N THR A 292 -13.82 0.69 8.26
CA THR A 292 -13.34 1.60 7.19
C THR A 292 -11.84 1.82 7.25
N PHE A 293 -11.27 1.91 8.46
CA PHE A 293 -9.91 2.40 8.69
C PHE A 293 -9.01 1.38 9.40
N ASN A 294 -7.70 1.59 9.25
CA ASN A 294 -6.68 0.80 9.94
C ASN A 294 -6.51 1.16 11.43
N MET A 295 -7.13 2.22 11.90
CA MET A 295 -7.13 2.73 13.29
C MET A 295 -5.74 2.99 13.90
N GLY A 296 -4.67 2.94 13.11
CA GLY A 296 -3.28 3.08 13.58
C GLY A 296 -2.47 1.78 13.48
N ALA A 297 -3.09 0.66 13.12
CA ALA A 297 -2.43 -0.61 12.87
C ALA A 297 -2.42 -0.87 11.35
N GLY A 298 -1.30 -0.61 10.68
CA GLY A 298 -1.24 -0.72 9.21
C GLY A 298 -0.87 -2.11 8.72
N MET A 299 -0.21 -2.91 9.55
CA MET A 299 0.10 -4.31 9.30
C MET A 299 0.02 -5.10 10.61
N LEU A 300 -0.42 -6.34 10.55
CA LEU A 300 -0.37 -7.26 11.67
C LEU A 300 0.61 -8.39 11.38
N ALA A 301 1.39 -8.76 12.39
CA ALA A 301 2.21 -9.95 12.38
C ALA A 301 1.66 -10.94 13.41
N VAL A 302 1.47 -12.19 13.00
CA VAL A 302 1.19 -13.31 13.89
C VAL A 302 2.51 -14.00 14.17
N VAL A 303 2.86 -14.13 15.43
CA VAL A 303 4.17 -14.63 15.86
C VAL A 303 4.05 -15.61 17.01
N ARG A 304 5.02 -16.54 17.11
CA ARG A 304 5.14 -17.41 18.28
C ARG A 304 5.31 -16.61 19.58
N PRO A 305 4.75 -17.06 20.71
CA PRO A 305 4.87 -16.35 21.98
C PRO A 305 6.33 -16.04 22.37
N GLU A 306 7.23 -17.01 22.18
CA GLU A 306 8.66 -16.84 22.46
C GLU A 306 9.39 -15.89 21.52
N PHE A 307 8.79 -15.50 20.40
CA PHE A 307 9.37 -14.60 19.40
C PHE A 307 8.84 -13.16 19.51
N VAL A 308 7.88 -12.88 20.36
CA VAL A 308 7.21 -11.57 20.51
C VAL A 308 8.19 -10.44 20.76
N ASP A 309 9.04 -10.59 21.76
CA ASP A 309 9.99 -9.54 22.18
C ASP A 309 11.05 -9.27 21.09
N GLU A 310 11.55 -10.34 20.44
CA GLU A 310 12.52 -10.22 19.35
C GLU A 310 11.89 -9.52 18.14
N ALA A 311 10.69 -9.93 17.73
CA ALA A 311 9.97 -9.33 16.60
C ALA A 311 9.66 -7.85 16.85
N MET A 312 9.16 -7.49 18.03
CA MET A 312 8.89 -6.09 18.39
C MET A 312 10.17 -5.25 18.45
N ALA A 313 11.25 -5.78 19.03
CA ALA A 313 12.54 -5.10 19.08
C ALA A 313 13.11 -4.86 17.67
N HIS A 314 13.02 -5.87 16.78
CA HIS A 314 13.44 -5.75 15.38
C HIS A 314 12.65 -4.64 14.65
N VAL A 315 11.32 -4.70 14.70
CA VAL A 315 10.43 -3.71 14.06
C VAL A 315 10.72 -2.29 14.58
N LYS A 316 10.91 -2.15 15.88
CA LYS A 316 11.26 -0.86 16.53
C LYS A 316 12.63 -0.35 16.06
N ALA A 317 13.62 -1.22 15.91
CA ALA A 317 14.94 -0.86 15.38
C ALA A 317 14.86 -0.31 13.94
N GLN A 318 13.84 -0.72 13.16
CA GLN A 318 13.53 -0.19 11.83
C GLN A 318 12.69 1.11 11.87
N GLY A 319 12.50 1.72 13.04
CA GLY A 319 11.78 2.99 13.21
C GLY A 319 10.25 2.87 13.13
N VAL A 320 9.70 1.66 13.26
CA VAL A 320 8.25 1.42 13.29
C VAL A 320 7.84 0.98 14.70
N GLU A 321 6.82 1.62 15.27
CA GLU A 321 6.25 1.14 16.53
C GLU A 321 5.55 -0.20 16.32
N ALA A 322 5.77 -1.13 17.25
CA ALA A 322 5.07 -2.41 17.32
C ALA A 322 4.56 -2.66 18.74
N TYR A 323 3.40 -3.27 18.85
CA TYR A 323 2.77 -3.59 20.12
C TYR A 323 1.79 -4.75 19.98
N GLU A 324 1.70 -5.57 21.02
CA GLU A 324 0.77 -6.71 21.05
C GLU A 324 -0.66 -6.23 21.23
N ILE A 325 -1.58 -6.80 20.42
CA ILE A 325 -3.02 -6.46 20.42
C ILE A 325 -3.94 -7.64 20.63
N GLY A 326 -3.44 -8.88 20.60
CA GLY A 326 -4.31 -10.03 20.68
C GLY A 326 -3.58 -11.35 20.62
N THR A 327 -4.37 -12.42 20.54
CA THR A 327 -3.89 -13.80 20.56
C THR A 327 -4.75 -14.68 19.66
N ILE A 328 -4.14 -15.71 19.08
CA ILE A 328 -4.82 -16.76 18.33
C ILE A 328 -5.33 -17.83 19.30
N VAL A 329 -6.56 -18.30 19.11
CA VAL A 329 -7.18 -19.33 19.93
C VAL A 329 -7.85 -20.39 19.04
N GLU A 330 -8.22 -21.54 19.62
CA GLU A 330 -9.07 -22.52 18.93
C GLU A 330 -10.44 -21.90 18.59
N GLY A 331 -10.96 -22.17 17.39
CA GLY A 331 -12.19 -21.53 16.96
C GLY A 331 -12.70 -22.00 15.60
N ASN A 332 -13.34 -21.09 14.84
CA ASN A 332 -14.03 -21.38 13.59
C ASN A 332 -13.74 -20.32 12.50
N LYS A 333 -12.50 -19.80 12.46
CA LYS A 333 -12.04 -18.79 11.50
C LYS A 333 -12.77 -17.45 11.65
N THR A 334 -12.88 -16.96 12.90
CA THR A 334 -13.45 -15.64 13.19
C THR A 334 -12.43 -14.69 13.81
N VAL A 335 -12.69 -13.38 13.70
CA VAL A 335 -11.94 -12.34 14.43
C VAL A 335 -12.93 -11.68 15.40
N GLU A 336 -12.65 -11.84 16.69
CA GLU A 336 -13.46 -11.31 17.77
C GLU A 336 -12.78 -10.12 18.43
N PHE A 337 -13.57 -9.10 18.71
CA PHE A 337 -13.11 -7.91 19.42
C PHE A 337 -13.55 -7.95 20.88
N THR A 338 -12.60 -7.70 21.80
CA THR A 338 -12.86 -7.51 23.21
C THR A 338 -12.45 -6.11 23.65
N GLY A 339 -12.87 -5.67 24.83
CA GLY A 339 -12.58 -4.32 25.31
C GLY A 339 -13.27 -3.23 24.48
N GLN A 340 -12.78 -2.01 24.59
CA GLN A 340 -13.30 -0.83 23.90
C GLN A 340 -12.18 0.05 23.39
N LEU A 341 -12.40 0.74 22.26
CA LEU A 341 -11.46 1.72 21.71
C LEU A 341 -11.25 2.89 22.69
N GLN A 342 -10.00 3.30 22.85
CA GLN A 342 -9.63 4.42 23.74
C GLN A 342 -9.51 5.71 22.93
N TRP A 343 -10.56 6.53 22.94
CA TRP A 343 -10.63 7.77 22.17
C TRP A 343 -10.04 9.00 22.86
N LEU A 344 -9.63 8.90 24.13
CA LEU A 344 -9.05 10.00 24.93
C LEU A 344 -7.55 10.22 24.65
#